data_3416e43f1d3aa39b415ef5e01dad77e2
#
_entry.id   3416e43f1d3aa39b415ef5e01dad77e2
#
_cell.length_a   1.000
_cell.length_b   1.000
_cell.length_c   1.000
_cell.angle_alpha   90.00
_cell.angle_beta   90.00
_cell.angle_gamma   90.00
#
_symmetry.space_group_name_H-M   'P 1'
#
loop_
_entity.id
_entity.type
_entity.pdbx_description
1 polymer ?
#
loop_
_entity_poly.entity_id
_entity_poly.type
_entity_poly.pdbx_seq_one_letter_code
_entity_poly.pdbx_strand_id
1 'polypeptide(L)'
;GGVQCILERATRSLLAQVKRQDELLMASPLDDRMLATIQLNEDAAEHLPSDPPTAVVEVAVDRYPLAQYPAQGRVARPLPLDGGPAADRELLLTKVGLHAPAPAPRGSAKSPQSKSRTDLSEQPVLLFNGWNIKDAPPLPAVHVEARDGGIRLWVHAPTVSERIGLGNSLDGWLRDRSEALCLGGAWHGLLTPTLSKACSFNVGESNDALTVRLDVSANGELKDWEFLLSTIRPVAEIQRSHLSALADRKPRARTIPAALKPLKDHLN
;
A
#
# COMPACT_ATOMS: atom_id res chain seq x y z
N GLY A 1 -25.96 -2.48 -24.01
CA GLY A 1 -26.70 -2.12 -22.82
C GLY A 1 -26.56 -0.66 -22.53
N GLY A 2 -27.57 -0.01 -21.95
CA GLY A 2 -27.57 1.38 -21.53
C GLY A 2 -27.69 1.53 -20.02
N VAL A 3 -27.12 2.59 -19.45
CA VAL A 3 -27.30 2.96 -18.05
C VAL A 3 -28.73 3.46 -17.87
N GLN A 4 -29.50 2.82 -17.00
CA GLN A 4 -30.89 3.22 -16.73
C GLN A 4 -31.01 4.25 -15.61
N CYS A 5 -30.17 4.14 -14.58
CA CYS A 5 -30.11 5.12 -13.50
C CYS A 5 -28.74 5.11 -12.84
N ILE A 6 -28.41 6.21 -12.17
CA ILE A 6 -27.21 6.35 -11.35
C ILE A 6 -27.64 6.23 -9.90
N LEU A 7 -27.17 5.20 -9.21
CA LEU A 7 -27.47 4.98 -7.80
C LEU A 7 -26.59 5.83 -6.89
N GLU A 8 -25.30 5.91 -7.21
CA GLU A 8 -24.32 6.67 -6.46
C GLU A 8 -23.23 7.22 -7.40
N ARG A 9 -22.67 8.36 -7.06
CA ARG A 9 -21.54 8.97 -7.75
C ARG A 9 -20.27 8.73 -6.95
N ALA A 10 -19.30 8.01 -7.52
CA ALA A 10 -18.03 7.72 -6.87
C ALA A 10 -17.14 8.97 -6.74
N THR A 11 -17.16 9.88 -7.74
CA THR A 11 -16.28 11.02 -7.79
C THR A 11 -16.99 12.27 -7.23
N ARG A 12 -16.62 12.69 -6.02
CA ARG A 12 -17.12 13.91 -5.38
C ARG A 12 -16.18 15.10 -5.54
N SER A 13 -14.87 14.82 -5.69
CA SER A 13 -13.85 15.81 -6.00
C SER A 13 -12.87 15.24 -7.03
N LEU A 14 -12.20 16.11 -7.76
CA LEU A 14 -11.20 15.72 -8.75
C LEU A 14 -10.16 16.82 -8.94
N LEU A 15 -9.00 16.45 -9.48
CA LEU A 15 -7.99 17.39 -9.92
C LEU A 15 -8.32 17.92 -11.30
N ALA A 16 -8.22 19.22 -11.47
CA ALA A 16 -8.46 19.89 -12.75
C ALA A 16 -7.50 21.05 -12.96
N GLN A 17 -7.18 21.31 -14.22
CA GLN A 17 -6.51 22.52 -14.65
C GLN A 17 -7.54 23.60 -14.92
N VAL A 18 -7.38 24.78 -14.31
CA VAL A 18 -8.27 25.92 -14.52
C VAL A 18 -7.79 26.72 -15.72
N LYS A 19 -8.71 27.07 -16.57
CA LYS A 19 -8.52 27.99 -17.70
C LYS A 19 -9.65 29.01 -17.72
N ARG A 20 -9.33 30.25 -18.11
CA ARG A 20 -10.33 31.25 -18.40
C ARG A 20 -10.83 31.06 -19.83
N GLN A 21 -12.11 30.92 -20.00
CA GLN A 21 -12.77 30.87 -21.30
C GLN A 21 -13.84 31.98 -21.30
N ASP A 22 -13.59 33.03 -22.05
CA ASP A 22 -14.35 34.30 -22.00
C ASP A 22 -14.36 34.87 -20.55
N GLU A 23 -15.51 35.07 -19.97
CA GLU A 23 -15.67 35.57 -18.59
C GLU A 23 -15.78 34.41 -17.56
N LEU A 24 -15.83 33.16 -18.01
CA LEU A 24 -16.02 31.99 -17.15
C LEU A 24 -14.71 31.33 -16.83
N LEU A 25 -14.62 30.78 -15.62
CA LEU A 25 -13.55 29.88 -15.22
C LEU A 25 -14.01 28.44 -15.45
N MET A 26 -13.24 27.74 -16.26
CA MET A 26 -13.50 26.35 -16.61
C MET A 26 -12.37 25.45 -16.06
N ALA A 27 -12.76 24.38 -15.39
CA ALA A 27 -11.86 23.37 -14.87
C ALA A 27 -11.87 22.14 -15.78
N SER A 28 -10.73 21.82 -16.38
CA SER A 28 -10.52 20.63 -17.20
C SER A 28 -9.93 19.52 -16.35
N PRO A 29 -10.62 18.38 -16.14
CA PRO A 29 -10.10 17.28 -15.36
C PRO A 29 -8.73 16.80 -15.84
N LEU A 30 -7.84 16.43 -14.91
CA LEU A 30 -6.55 15.81 -15.22
C LEU A 30 -6.65 14.30 -15.48
N ASP A 31 -7.81 13.72 -15.23
CA ASP A 31 -8.10 12.32 -15.54
C ASP A 31 -8.74 12.23 -16.93
N ASP A 32 -8.03 11.66 -17.89
CA ASP A 32 -8.48 11.54 -19.29
C ASP A 32 -9.78 10.72 -19.46
N ARG A 33 -10.16 9.96 -18.43
CA ARG A 33 -11.44 9.25 -18.41
C ARG A 33 -12.63 10.17 -18.16
N MET A 34 -12.40 11.40 -17.69
CA MET A 34 -13.40 12.41 -17.40
C MET A 34 -13.39 13.46 -18.51
N LEU A 35 -14.30 13.34 -19.45
CA LEU A 35 -14.34 14.19 -20.65
C LEU A 35 -15.05 15.56 -20.44
N ALA A 36 -15.85 15.69 -19.38
CA ALA A 36 -16.63 16.89 -19.17
C ALA A 36 -15.81 17.96 -18.42
N THR A 37 -15.69 19.14 -19.02
CA THR A 37 -15.24 20.35 -18.30
C THR A 37 -16.27 20.78 -17.26
N ILE A 38 -15.78 21.37 -16.17
CA ILE A 38 -16.60 21.82 -15.04
C ILE A 38 -16.56 23.34 -15.02
N GLN A 39 -17.72 23.97 -15.11
CA GLN A 39 -17.84 25.40 -14.90
C GLN A 39 -17.69 25.70 -13.41
N LEU A 40 -16.75 26.57 -13.06
CA LEU A 40 -16.54 26.99 -11.68
C LEU A 40 -17.51 28.11 -11.29
N ASN A 41 -17.83 28.15 -10.00
CA ASN A 41 -18.68 29.20 -9.44
C ASN A 41 -17.99 30.59 -9.53
N GLU A 42 -18.75 31.66 -9.39
CA GLU A 42 -18.25 33.04 -9.52
C GLU A 42 -17.18 33.41 -8.48
N ASP A 43 -17.24 32.81 -7.29
CA ASP A 43 -16.29 33.01 -6.21
C ASP A 43 -14.95 32.27 -6.43
N ALA A 44 -14.88 31.43 -7.46
CA ALA A 44 -13.67 30.67 -7.74
C ALA A 44 -12.41 31.52 -7.96
N ALA A 45 -12.59 32.73 -8.52
CA ALA A 45 -11.50 33.66 -8.76
C ALA A 45 -10.78 34.10 -7.47
N GLU A 46 -11.50 34.17 -6.35
CA GLU A 46 -10.97 34.58 -5.04
C GLU A 46 -10.02 33.51 -4.45
N HIS A 47 -10.18 32.26 -4.88
CA HIS A 47 -9.42 31.10 -4.41
C HIS A 47 -8.26 30.71 -5.35
N LEU A 48 -8.08 31.45 -6.44
CA LEU A 48 -7.04 31.17 -7.42
C LEU A 48 -5.87 32.16 -7.31
N PRO A 49 -4.64 31.75 -7.67
CA PRO A 49 -3.54 32.67 -7.88
C PRO A 49 -3.91 33.73 -8.92
N SER A 50 -3.28 34.90 -8.85
CA SER A 50 -3.53 36.06 -9.72
C SER A 50 -3.36 35.79 -11.23
N ASP A 51 -2.71 34.68 -11.58
CA ASP A 51 -2.54 34.22 -12.96
C ASP A 51 -3.11 32.81 -13.13
N PRO A 52 -4.39 32.67 -13.53
CA PRO A 52 -5.11 31.41 -13.55
C PRO A 52 -4.73 30.41 -14.68
N PRO A 53 -4.01 30.76 -15.78
CA PRO A 53 -3.86 29.85 -16.92
C PRO A 53 -3.16 28.52 -16.60
N THR A 54 -2.41 28.45 -15.50
CA THR A 54 -1.62 27.27 -15.12
C THR A 54 -2.01 26.66 -13.78
N ALA A 55 -3.05 27.18 -13.14
CA ALA A 55 -3.45 26.68 -11.82
C ALA A 55 -4.04 25.27 -11.93
N VAL A 56 -3.53 24.36 -11.10
CA VAL A 56 -4.17 23.09 -10.81
C VAL A 56 -4.88 23.19 -9.48
N VAL A 57 -6.12 22.72 -9.46
CA VAL A 57 -6.99 22.79 -8.29
C VAL A 57 -7.66 21.46 -8.01
N GLU A 58 -7.99 21.23 -6.76
CA GLU A 58 -9.00 20.26 -6.40
C GLU A 58 -10.38 20.90 -6.53
N VAL A 59 -11.22 20.32 -7.37
CA VAL A 59 -12.59 20.79 -7.62
C VAL A 59 -13.57 19.87 -6.91
N ALA A 60 -14.43 20.42 -6.06
CA ALA A 60 -15.61 19.72 -5.58
C ALA A 60 -16.74 19.84 -6.61
N VAL A 61 -17.32 18.72 -7.00
CA VAL A 61 -18.40 18.68 -8.00
C VAL A 61 -19.73 18.91 -7.29
N ASP A 62 -20.36 20.04 -7.55
CA ASP A 62 -21.67 20.39 -6.98
C ASP A 62 -22.82 19.88 -7.85
N ARG A 63 -22.67 19.93 -9.17
CA ARG A 63 -23.63 19.40 -10.13
C ARG A 63 -22.93 18.65 -11.26
N TYR A 64 -23.37 17.44 -11.52
CA TYR A 64 -22.90 16.65 -12.65
C TYR A 64 -23.56 17.09 -13.96
N PRO A 65 -22.92 16.88 -15.11
CA PRO A 65 -23.48 17.25 -16.39
C PRO A 65 -24.81 16.50 -16.62
N LEU A 66 -25.82 17.22 -17.09
CA LEU A 66 -27.13 16.66 -17.41
C LEU A 66 -27.64 17.27 -18.71
N ALA A 67 -27.81 16.45 -19.74
CA ALA A 67 -28.20 16.91 -21.08
C ALA A 67 -27.30 18.05 -21.58
N GLN A 68 -27.84 19.22 -21.85
CA GLN A 68 -27.13 20.42 -22.31
C GLN A 68 -26.47 21.24 -21.18
N TYR A 69 -26.78 20.92 -19.92
CA TYR A 69 -26.24 21.66 -18.79
C TYR A 69 -24.83 21.14 -18.42
N PRO A 70 -23.82 22.01 -18.39
CA PRO A 70 -22.46 21.61 -18.01
C PRO A 70 -22.40 21.21 -16.55
N ALA A 71 -21.34 20.47 -16.21
CA ALA A 71 -21.00 20.23 -14.82
C ALA A 71 -20.66 21.55 -14.13
N GLN A 72 -21.01 21.67 -12.85
CA GLN A 72 -20.66 22.81 -12.01
C GLN A 72 -19.94 22.36 -10.76
N GLY A 73 -19.03 23.20 -10.30
CA GLY A 73 -18.24 22.93 -9.11
C GLY A 73 -17.58 24.16 -8.54
N ARG A 74 -16.96 23.99 -7.39
CA ARG A 74 -16.19 25.02 -6.72
C ARG A 74 -14.76 24.58 -6.49
N VAL A 75 -13.85 25.54 -6.38
CA VAL A 75 -12.49 25.29 -5.96
C VAL A 75 -12.50 24.88 -4.49
N ALA A 76 -12.17 23.61 -4.24
CA ALA A 76 -12.00 23.10 -2.87
C ALA A 76 -10.64 23.54 -2.31
N ARG A 77 -9.61 23.50 -3.17
CA ARG A 77 -8.24 23.83 -2.79
C ARG A 77 -7.36 24.07 -4.02
N PRO A 78 -6.57 25.18 -4.06
CA PRO A 78 -5.50 25.33 -5.04
C PRO A 78 -4.32 24.39 -4.69
N LEU A 79 -3.59 23.93 -5.70
CA LEU A 79 -2.40 23.09 -5.55
C LEU A 79 -1.18 23.82 -6.11
N PRO A 80 -0.04 23.76 -5.43
CA PRO A 80 1.19 24.35 -5.93
C PRO A 80 1.69 23.57 -7.15
N LEU A 81 1.99 24.25 -8.27
CA LEU A 81 2.52 23.62 -9.48
C LEU A 81 4.05 23.56 -9.51
N ASP A 82 4.71 24.62 -9.05
CA ASP A 82 6.17 24.77 -9.20
C ASP A 82 6.94 24.68 -7.88
N GLY A 83 6.37 23.99 -6.92
CA GLY A 83 6.93 23.82 -5.57
C GLY A 83 7.96 22.68 -5.43
N GLY A 84 8.37 22.06 -6.53
CA GLY A 84 9.31 20.93 -6.53
C GLY A 84 8.70 19.64 -5.95
N PRO A 85 9.54 18.68 -5.49
CA PRO A 85 9.09 17.33 -5.11
C PRO A 85 8.00 17.28 -4.03
N ALA A 86 7.92 18.29 -3.17
CA ALA A 86 6.88 18.37 -2.14
C ALA A 86 5.49 18.68 -2.75
N ALA A 87 5.45 19.57 -3.73
CA ALA A 87 4.24 19.92 -4.48
C ALA A 87 3.76 18.75 -5.33
N ASP A 88 4.68 18.08 -6.02
CA ASP A 88 4.38 16.88 -6.81
C ASP A 88 3.78 15.76 -5.95
N ARG A 89 4.35 15.57 -4.75
CA ARG A 89 3.84 14.61 -3.78
C ARG A 89 2.41 14.96 -3.34
N GLU A 90 2.13 16.23 -3.04
CA GLU A 90 0.82 16.69 -2.63
C GLU A 90 -0.22 16.46 -3.75
N LEU A 91 0.14 16.80 -4.98
CA LEU A 91 -0.69 16.54 -6.15
C LEU A 91 -1.01 15.06 -6.32
N LEU A 92 0.00 14.19 -6.21
CA LEU A 92 -0.19 12.74 -6.32
C LEU A 92 -1.06 12.19 -5.18
N LEU A 93 -0.87 12.63 -3.94
CA LEU A 93 -1.70 12.23 -2.81
C LEU A 93 -3.15 12.65 -3.00
N THR A 94 -3.38 13.85 -3.54
CA THR A 94 -4.74 14.32 -3.86
C THR A 94 -5.35 13.49 -4.98
N LYS A 95 -4.59 13.17 -6.03
CA LYS A 95 -5.05 12.36 -7.17
C LYS A 95 -5.54 10.98 -6.74
N VAL A 96 -4.89 10.36 -5.76
CA VAL A 96 -5.26 9.02 -5.25
C VAL A 96 -6.16 9.07 -4.01
N GLY A 97 -6.66 10.25 -3.62
CA GLY A 97 -7.57 10.40 -2.48
C GLY A 97 -6.92 10.21 -1.10
N LEU A 98 -5.57 10.27 -1.01
CA LEU A 98 -4.82 10.08 0.23
C LEU A 98 -4.37 11.39 0.90
N HIS A 99 -4.71 12.54 0.33
CA HIS A 99 -4.39 13.84 0.95
C HIS A 99 -5.10 14.02 2.31
N ALA A 100 -6.39 13.69 2.36
CA ALA A 100 -7.20 13.72 3.58
C ALA A 100 -8.02 12.42 3.68
N PRO A 101 -7.38 11.28 3.96
CA PRO A 101 -8.08 10.00 4.00
C PRO A 101 -9.11 10.01 5.13
N ALA A 102 -10.23 9.34 4.90
CA ALA A 102 -11.22 9.12 5.95
C ALA A 102 -10.54 8.47 7.18
N PRO A 103 -10.86 8.95 8.40
CA PRO A 103 -10.27 8.37 9.60
C PRO A 103 -10.62 6.89 9.71
N ALA A 104 -9.66 6.10 10.17
CA ALA A 104 -9.89 4.68 10.39
C ALA A 104 -11.00 4.48 11.44
N PRO A 105 -11.91 3.53 11.21
CA PRO A 105 -12.95 3.23 12.20
C PRO A 105 -12.30 2.71 13.48
N ARG A 106 -12.90 3.04 14.61
CA ARG A 106 -12.51 2.49 15.89
C ARG A 106 -12.88 1.00 15.91
N GLY A 107 -11.89 0.14 16.04
CA GLY A 107 -12.10 -1.30 16.11
C GLY A 107 -10.81 -2.02 16.50
N SER A 108 -10.93 -3.09 17.22
CA SER A 108 -9.82 -3.99 17.53
C SER A 108 -9.69 -5.03 16.40
N ALA A 109 -8.45 -5.42 16.10
CA ALA A 109 -8.22 -6.62 15.31
C ALA A 109 -8.84 -7.83 16.03
N LYS A 110 -9.52 -8.69 15.30
CA LYS A 110 -10.04 -9.95 15.85
C LYS A 110 -8.88 -10.87 16.22
N SER A 111 -9.07 -11.68 17.26
CA SER A 111 -8.21 -12.85 17.44
C SER A 111 -8.45 -13.82 16.28
N PRO A 112 -7.41 -14.47 15.73
CA PRO A 112 -7.60 -15.48 14.71
C PRO A 112 -8.45 -16.61 15.25
N GLN A 113 -9.30 -17.16 14.40
CA GLN A 113 -10.06 -18.35 14.76
C GLN A 113 -9.09 -19.53 14.88
N SER A 114 -9.35 -20.41 15.86
CA SER A 114 -8.60 -21.68 15.95
C SER A 114 -8.89 -22.51 14.70
N LYS A 115 -7.91 -22.61 13.80
CA LYS A 115 -7.94 -23.46 12.62
C LYS A 115 -6.80 -24.47 12.74
N SER A 116 -6.96 -25.63 12.12
CA SER A 116 -5.83 -26.56 11.96
C SER A 116 -4.72 -25.88 11.19
N ARG A 117 -3.52 -25.82 11.76
CA ARG A 117 -2.33 -25.23 11.16
C ARG A 117 -1.22 -26.26 11.12
N THR A 118 -0.43 -26.21 10.06
CA THR A 118 0.80 -26.98 9.97
C THR A 118 1.82 -26.35 10.89
N ASP A 119 2.38 -27.15 11.81
CA ASP A 119 3.44 -26.68 12.70
C ASP A 119 4.77 -26.64 11.96
N LEU A 120 5.29 -25.45 11.76
CA LEU A 120 6.60 -25.15 11.16
C LEU A 120 7.50 -24.40 12.15
N SER A 121 7.23 -24.50 13.44
CA SER A 121 7.94 -23.76 14.50
C SER A 121 9.41 -24.16 14.66
N GLU A 122 9.78 -25.37 14.21
CA GLU A 122 11.16 -25.87 14.23
C GLU A 122 12.00 -25.41 13.03
N GLN A 123 11.37 -24.83 12.02
CA GLN A 123 12.11 -24.27 10.88
C GLN A 123 12.83 -22.98 11.29
N PRO A 124 14.11 -22.77 10.89
CA PRO A 124 14.85 -21.54 11.17
C PRO A 124 14.38 -20.39 10.25
N VAL A 125 13.17 -19.90 10.50
CA VAL A 125 12.56 -18.82 9.73
C VAL A 125 13.21 -17.48 10.03
N LEU A 126 13.45 -16.68 9.00
CA LEU A 126 14.06 -15.36 9.07
C LEU A 126 13.06 -14.25 8.73
N LEU A 127 13.05 -13.22 9.54
CA LEU A 127 12.39 -11.95 9.23
C LEU A 127 13.38 -11.04 8.51
N PHE A 128 12.89 -10.28 7.53
CA PHE A 128 13.68 -9.28 6.84
C PHE A 128 13.15 -7.88 7.16
N ASN A 129 14.03 -7.00 7.61
CA ASN A 129 13.77 -5.57 7.75
C ASN A 129 14.55 -4.83 6.66
N GLY A 130 13.97 -4.76 5.47
CA GLY A 130 14.58 -4.15 4.29
C GLY A 130 14.24 -2.67 4.09
N TRP A 131 13.22 -2.17 4.78
CA TRP A 131 12.72 -0.82 4.60
C TRP A 131 13.20 0.09 5.73
N ASN A 132 14.00 1.08 5.40
CA ASN A 132 14.40 2.17 6.33
C ASN A 132 13.35 3.31 6.34
N ILE A 133 12.08 2.97 6.20
CA ILE A 133 10.99 3.93 6.05
C ILE A 133 9.95 3.62 7.10
N LYS A 134 9.57 4.64 7.86
CA LYS A 134 8.50 4.53 8.85
C LYS A 134 7.20 4.08 8.19
N ASP A 135 6.45 3.26 8.90
CA ASP A 135 5.14 2.73 8.48
C ASP A 135 5.18 1.85 7.21
N ALA A 136 6.38 1.44 6.74
CA ALA A 136 6.52 0.46 5.69
C ALA A 136 5.97 -0.90 6.12
N PRO A 137 5.33 -1.66 5.20
CA PRO A 137 4.84 -2.99 5.53
C PRO A 137 6.02 -3.92 5.83
N PRO A 138 5.84 -4.89 6.75
CA PRO A 138 6.86 -5.90 6.97
C PRO A 138 7.05 -6.73 5.69
N LEU A 139 8.30 -7.11 5.43
CA LEU A 139 8.58 -8.09 4.38
C LEU A 139 8.11 -9.47 4.84
N PRO A 140 7.79 -10.38 3.89
CA PRO A 140 7.52 -11.78 4.22
C PRO A 140 8.70 -12.41 4.96
N ALA A 141 8.40 -13.31 5.90
CA ALA A 141 9.41 -14.15 6.52
C ALA A 141 9.76 -15.33 5.59
N VAL A 142 10.97 -15.82 5.63
CA VAL A 142 11.41 -16.89 4.75
C VAL A 142 12.21 -17.96 5.46
N HIS A 143 12.14 -19.17 4.90
CA HIS A 143 13.05 -20.28 5.18
C HIS A 143 13.42 -20.96 3.87
N VAL A 144 14.66 -21.39 3.72
CA VAL A 144 15.17 -22.06 2.53
C VAL A 144 15.81 -23.38 2.92
N GLU A 145 15.46 -24.45 2.20
CA GLU A 145 16.04 -25.77 2.33
C GLU A 145 16.72 -26.15 1.02
N ALA A 146 17.96 -26.67 1.10
CA ALA A 146 18.58 -27.29 -0.04
C ALA A 146 17.86 -28.62 -0.38
N ARG A 147 17.67 -28.90 -1.67
CA ARG A 147 17.08 -30.12 -2.20
C ARG A 147 17.94 -30.67 -3.33
N ASP A 148 17.83 -31.95 -3.60
CA ASP A 148 18.48 -32.52 -4.79
C ASP A 148 17.97 -31.87 -6.05
N GLY A 149 18.88 -31.21 -6.79
CA GLY A 149 18.57 -30.51 -8.01
C GLY A 149 17.88 -29.13 -7.85
N GLY A 150 17.91 -28.52 -6.65
CA GLY A 150 17.32 -27.18 -6.44
C GLY A 150 17.19 -26.78 -4.99
N ILE A 151 16.16 -25.98 -4.72
CA ILE A 151 15.83 -25.49 -3.38
C ILE A 151 14.33 -25.63 -3.11
N ARG A 152 13.97 -25.73 -1.85
CA ARG A 152 12.62 -25.49 -1.36
C ARG A 152 12.59 -24.18 -0.59
N LEU A 153 11.78 -23.25 -1.06
CA LEU A 153 11.59 -21.93 -0.45
C LEU A 153 10.23 -21.90 0.26
N TRP A 154 10.24 -21.49 1.50
CA TRP A 154 9.05 -21.20 2.28
C TRP A 154 8.92 -19.69 2.47
N VAL A 155 7.78 -19.14 2.11
CA VAL A 155 7.47 -17.71 2.25
C VAL A 155 6.26 -17.59 3.16
N HIS A 156 6.41 -16.87 4.26
CA HIS A 156 5.39 -16.70 5.28
C HIS A 156 4.90 -15.28 5.33
N ALA A 157 3.61 -15.09 5.23
CA ALA A 157 2.94 -13.80 5.38
C ALA A 157 1.98 -13.83 6.58
N PRO A 158 1.76 -12.70 7.27
CA PRO A 158 0.75 -12.62 8.33
C PRO A 158 -0.65 -12.91 7.80
N THR A 159 -1.49 -13.57 8.61
CA THR A 159 -2.88 -13.87 8.29
C THR A 159 -3.79 -12.66 8.51
N VAL A 160 -3.58 -11.58 7.75
CA VAL A 160 -4.29 -10.29 7.93
C VAL A 160 -5.80 -10.44 7.84
N SER A 161 -6.30 -11.21 6.86
CA SER A 161 -7.73 -11.41 6.65
C SER A 161 -8.44 -12.11 7.82
N GLU A 162 -7.73 -12.94 8.58
CA GLU A 162 -8.31 -13.58 9.78
C GLU A 162 -8.55 -12.59 10.92
N ARG A 163 -7.90 -11.42 10.88
CA ARG A 163 -8.00 -10.35 11.88
C ARG A 163 -9.14 -9.36 11.57
N ILE A 164 -9.78 -9.47 10.42
CA ILE A 164 -10.80 -8.55 9.94
C ILE A 164 -12.15 -9.28 9.93
N GLY A 165 -13.18 -8.63 10.47
CA GLY A 165 -14.55 -9.15 10.36
C GLY A 165 -15.14 -8.77 9.01
N LEU A 166 -15.51 -9.77 8.22
CA LEU A 166 -16.16 -9.55 6.93
C LEU A 166 -17.42 -8.67 7.09
N GLY A 167 -17.54 -7.63 6.26
CA GLY A 167 -18.69 -6.72 6.24
C GLY A 167 -18.76 -5.72 7.40
N ASN A 168 -17.76 -5.68 8.29
CA ASN A 168 -17.70 -4.65 9.32
C ASN A 168 -17.14 -3.31 8.78
N SER A 169 -17.19 -2.25 9.59
CA SER A 169 -16.71 -0.92 9.19
C SER A 169 -15.22 -0.89 8.84
N LEU A 170 -14.39 -1.73 9.47
CA LEU A 170 -12.97 -1.85 9.15
C LEU A 170 -12.77 -2.51 7.78
N ASP A 171 -13.52 -3.57 7.49
CA ASP A 171 -13.50 -4.24 6.17
C ASP A 171 -13.89 -3.26 5.06
N GLY A 172 -14.99 -2.50 5.24
CA GLY A 172 -15.43 -1.46 4.30
C GLY A 172 -14.35 -0.41 4.09
N TRP A 173 -13.78 0.14 5.17
CA TRP A 173 -12.75 1.17 5.11
C TRP A 173 -11.47 0.67 4.40
N LEU A 174 -11.07 -0.60 4.62
CA LEU A 174 -9.92 -1.19 3.94
C LEU A 174 -10.19 -1.42 2.45
N ARG A 175 -11.42 -1.84 2.08
CA ARG A 175 -11.83 -2.01 0.68
C ARG A 175 -11.83 -0.69 -0.08
N ASP A 176 -12.32 0.39 0.53
CA ASP A 176 -12.34 1.72 -0.09
C ASP A 176 -10.92 2.25 -0.34
N ARG A 177 -9.97 1.93 0.53
CA ARG A 177 -8.56 2.31 0.35
C ARG A 177 -7.80 1.41 -0.63
N SER A 178 -8.11 0.14 -0.63
CA SER A 178 -7.62 -0.96 -1.48
C SER A 178 -6.11 -1.19 -1.57
N GLU A 179 -5.28 -0.17 -1.41
CA GLU A 179 -3.82 -0.27 -1.61
C GLU A 179 -3.00 0.57 -0.63
N ALA A 180 -1.72 0.23 -0.49
CA ALA A 180 -0.72 1.04 0.17
C ALA A 180 0.15 1.74 -0.88
N LEU A 181 0.62 2.95 -0.58
CA LEU A 181 1.40 3.76 -1.50
C LEU A 181 2.70 4.22 -0.86
N CYS A 182 3.81 4.14 -1.58
CA CYS A 182 5.08 4.74 -1.21
C CYS A 182 5.38 5.95 -2.10
N LEU A 183 5.39 7.14 -1.52
CA LEU A 183 5.68 8.38 -2.23
C LEU A 183 6.78 9.17 -1.53
N GLY A 184 7.85 9.48 -2.27
CA GLY A 184 8.94 10.31 -1.76
C GLY A 184 9.59 9.76 -0.48
N GLY A 185 9.64 8.44 -0.32
CA GLY A 185 10.18 7.80 0.87
C GLY A 185 9.23 7.77 2.08
N ALA A 186 7.97 8.14 1.92
CA ALA A 186 6.93 7.97 2.94
C ALA A 186 5.92 6.89 2.53
N TRP A 187 5.57 6.02 3.46
CA TRP A 187 4.52 5.03 3.28
C TRP A 187 3.16 5.56 3.76
N HIS A 188 2.17 5.42 2.89
CA HIS A 188 0.76 5.57 3.22
C HIS A 188 0.18 4.17 3.33
N GLY A 189 0.30 3.57 4.52
CA GLY A 189 -0.05 2.17 4.76
C GLY A 189 -1.54 1.90 4.60
N LEU A 190 -1.89 0.71 4.12
CA LEU A 190 -3.26 0.23 4.05
C LEU A 190 -3.81 -0.10 5.44
N LEU A 191 -3.01 -0.76 6.27
CA LEU A 191 -3.45 -1.25 7.58
C LEU A 191 -3.47 -0.13 8.62
N THR A 192 -4.44 -0.17 9.53
CA THR A 192 -4.41 0.67 10.72
C THR A 192 -3.21 0.30 11.61
N PRO A 193 -2.68 1.22 12.45
CA PRO A 193 -1.59 0.88 13.36
C PRO A 193 -1.88 -0.32 14.26
N THR A 194 -3.13 -0.44 14.74
CA THR A 194 -3.56 -1.58 15.57
C THR A 194 -3.54 -2.88 14.79
N LEU A 195 -4.03 -2.89 13.56
CA LEU A 195 -4.04 -4.08 12.70
C LEU A 195 -2.62 -4.45 12.26
N SER A 196 -1.80 -3.46 11.89
CA SER A 196 -0.41 -3.67 11.53
C SER A 196 0.37 -4.33 12.68
N LYS A 197 0.21 -3.83 13.92
CA LYS A 197 0.82 -4.43 15.11
C LYS A 197 0.32 -5.87 15.36
N ALA A 198 -0.98 -6.11 15.20
CA ALA A 198 -1.55 -7.45 15.39
C ALA A 198 -1.14 -8.47 14.32
N CYS A 199 -0.68 -7.98 13.15
CA CYS A 199 -0.21 -8.79 12.04
C CYS A 199 1.33 -8.85 11.91
N SER A 200 2.07 -8.24 12.83
CA SER A 200 3.54 -8.32 12.82
C SER A 200 4.01 -9.64 13.39
N PHE A 201 5.03 -10.21 12.79
CA PHE A 201 5.74 -11.35 13.35
C PHE A 201 6.73 -10.92 14.43
N ASN A 202 6.83 -11.72 15.50
CA ASN A 202 7.76 -11.51 16.60
C ASN A 202 8.80 -12.62 16.62
N VAL A 203 10.07 -12.25 16.75
CA VAL A 203 11.18 -13.21 16.89
C VAL A 203 11.04 -13.97 18.20
N GLY A 204 11.22 -15.30 18.14
CA GLY A 204 11.15 -16.18 19.30
C GLY A 204 9.75 -16.54 19.77
N GLU A 205 8.70 -15.92 19.21
CA GLU A 205 7.31 -16.20 19.56
C GLU A 205 6.63 -17.08 18.50
N SER A 206 5.54 -17.72 18.88
CA SER A 206 4.66 -18.46 17.97
C SER A 206 3.78 -17.46 17.20
N ASN A 207 3.82 -17.53 15.88
CA ASN A 207 3.10 -16.64 15.00
C ASN A 207 2.26 -17.42 13.98
N ASP A 208 1.04 -16.98 13.77
CA ASP A 208 0.16 -17.51 12.73
C ASP A 208 0.52 -16.94 11.34
N ALA A 209 0.68 -17.81 10.37
CA ALA A 209 1.09 -17.43 9.03
C ALA A 209 0.24 -18.09 7.93
N LEU A 210 0.09 -17.37 6.82
CA LEU A 210 -0.21 -17.95 5.52
C LEU A 210 1.12 -18.23 4.84
N THR A 211 1.37 -19.48 4.52
CA THR A 211 2.64 -19.95 3.98
C THR A 211 2.49 -20.42 2.55
N VAL A 212 3.44 -20.06 1.71
CA VAL A 212 3.63 -20.65 0.39
C VAL A 212 4.91 -21.45 0.41
N ARG A 213 4.83 -22.72 0.06
CA ARG A 213 5.97 -23.58 -0.23
C ARG A 213 6.22 -23.59 -1.73
N LEU A 214 7.44 -23.39 -2.14
CA LEU A 214 7.87 -23.38 -3.54
C LEU A 214 9.03 -24.33 -3.72
N ASP A 215 8.93 -25.30 -4.63
CA ASP A 215 10.04 -26.18 -5.03
C ASP A 215 10.61 -25.63 -6.36
N VAL A 216 11.84 -25.14 -6.30
CA VAL A 216 12.52 -24.49 -7.41
C VAL A 216 13.75 -25.30 -7.81
N SER A 217 13.87 -25.64 -9.09
CA SER A 217 14.99 -26.37 -9.63
C SER A 217 16.27 -25.52 -9.71
N ALA A 218 17.42 -26.15 -9.94
CA ALA A 218 18.73 -25.48 -10.05
C ALA A 218 18.79 -24.43 -11.17
N ASN A 219 17.96 -24.55 -12.22
CA ASN A 219 17.84 -23.58 -13.30
C ASN A 219 16.76 -22.51 -13.06
N GLY A 220 16.18 -22.46 -11.85
CA GLY A 220 15.22 -21.42 -11.47
C GLY A 220 13.76 -21.69 -11.85
N GLU A 221 13.43 -22.87 -12.37
CA GLU A 221 12.05 -23.22 -12.72
C GLU A 221 11.24 -23.64 -11.50
N LEU A 222 10.03 -23.13 -11.36
CA LEU A 222 9.07 -23.60 -10.36
C LEU A 222 8.57 -24.99 -10.76
N LYS A 223 8.78 -25.97 -9.88
CA LYS A 223 8.39 -27.37 -10.09
C LYS A 223 7.11 -27.73 -9.37
N ASP A 224 6.93 -27.22 -8.15
CA ASP A 224 5.77 -27.50 -7.31
C ASP A 224 5.53 -26.35 -6.33
N TRP A 225 4.29 -26.18 -5.87
CA TRP A 225 3.92 -25.18 -4.89
C TRP A 225 2.67 -25.56 -4.10
N GLU A 226 2.58 -25.05 -2.89
CA GLU A 226 1.45 -25.29 -1.99
C GLU A 226 1.18 -24.09 -1.11
N PHE A 227 -0.10 -23.76 -0.90
CA PHE A 227 -0.55 -22.82 0.13
C PHE A 227 -1.03 -23.56 1.36
N LEU A 228 -0.62 -23.10 2.53
CA LEU A 228 -1.06 -23.67 3.80
C LEU A 228 -1.18 -22.59 4.90
N LEU A 229 -2.05 -22.84 5.84
CA LEU A 229 -2.03 -22.12 7.11
C LEU A 229 -0.99 -22.81 8.02
N SER A 230 -0.12 -22.02 8.61
CA SER A 230 0.96 -22.55 9.45
C SER A 230 1.15 -21.77 10.74
N THR A 231 1.90 -22.37 11.65
CA THR A 231 2.47 -21.72 12.82
C THR A 231 3.97 -21.71 12.64
N ILE A 232 4.60 -20.54 12.77
CA ILE A 232 6.04 -20.34 12.63
C ILE A 232 6.64 -19.72 13.89
N ARG A 233 7.95 -19.91 14.12
CA ARG A 233 8.70 -19.24 15.17
C ARG A 233 9.98 -18.63 14.58
N PRO A 234 9.97 -17.38 14.14
CA PRO A 234 11.14 -16.74 13.56
C PRO A 234 12.31 -16.73 14.54
N VAL A 235 13.49 -17.09 14.06
CA VAL A 235 14.71 -17.22 14.90
C VAL A 235 15.55 -15.95 14.92
N ALA A 236 15.44 -15.10 13.89
CA ALA A 236 16.17 -13.84 13.79
C ALA A 236 15.50 -12.85 12.86
N GLU A 237 15.81 -11.56 13.06
CA GLU A 237 15.51 -10.47 12.15
C GLU A 237 16.78 -9.97 11.48
N ILE A 238 16.77 -9.96 10.15
CA ILE A 238 17.88 -9.49 9.33
C ILE A 238 17.65 -8.03 8.94
N GLN A 239 18.56 -7.16 9.39
CA GLN A 239 18.55 -5.75 9.00
C GLN A 239 19.19 -5.57 7.61
N ARG A 240 18.82 -4.49 6.90
CA ARG A 240 19.38 -4.16 5.58
C ARG A 240 20.92 -4.11 5.58
N SER A 241 21.52 -3.58 6.65
CA SER A 241 22.98 -3.54 6.81
C SER A 241 23.61 -4.94 6.84
N HIS A 242 22.90 -5.92 7.39
CA HIS A 242 23.34 -7.32 7.38
C HIS A 242 23.28 -7.92 5.98
N LEU A 243 22.23 -7.62 5.21
CA LEU A 243 22.08 -8.10 3.82
C LEU A 243 23.23 -7.58 2.93
N SER A 244 23.59 -6.30 3.04
CA SER A 244 24.73 -5.74 2.30
C SER A 244 26.04 -6.45 2.65
N ALA A 245 26.28 -6.72 3.94
CA ALA A 245 27.48 -7.42 4.39
C ALA A 245 27.53 -8.88 3.89
N LEU A 246 26.37 -9.53 3.74
CA LEU A 246 26.27 -10.89 3.18
C LEU A 246 26.49 -10.89 1.65
N ALA A 247 25.89 -9.90 0.94
CA ALA A 247 26.01 -9.76 -0.51
C ALA A 247 27.46 -9.46 -0.97
N ASP A 248 28.19 -8.64 -0.21
CA ASP A 248 29.57 -8.26 -0.52
C ASP A 248 30.60 -9.39 -0.33
N ARG A 249 30.15 -10.59 0.04
CA ARG A 249 30.99 -11.80 0.30
C ARG A 249 32.22 -11.49 1.19
N LYS A 250 32.15 -10.47 2.02
CA LYS A 250 33.15 -10.16 3.04
C LYS A 250 32.56 -10.41 4.44
N PRO A 251 32.15 -11.65 4.75
CA PRO A 251 31.66 -11.94 6.08
C PRO A 251 32.82 -11.89 7.06
N ARG A 252 33.14 -10.70 7.56
CA ARG A 252 33.89 -10.62 8.80
C ARG A 252 32.99 -11.22 9.86
N ALA A 253 33.33 -12.43 10.29
CA ALA A 253 32.56 -13.23 11.24
C ALA A 253 32.16 -12.49 12.54
N ARG A 254 32.71 -11.30 12.79
CA ARG A 254 32.41 -10.42 13.92
C ARG A 254 31.18 -9.54 13.75
N THR A 255 30.66 -9.35 12.52
CA THR A 255 29.50 -8.47 12.25
C THR A 255 28.18 -9.23 12.05
N ILE A 256 28.24 -10.57 11.96
CA ILE A 256 27.03 -11.39 11.85
C ILE A 256 26.49 -11.60 13.26
N PRO A 257 25.24 -11.20 13.56
CA PRO A 257 24.59 -11.50 14.84
C PRO A 257 24.71 -12.98 15.19
N ALA A 258 24.86 -13.31 16.47
CA ALA A 258 25.00 -14.69 16.93
C ALA A 258 23.85 -15.58 16.44
N ALA A 259 22.64 -15.04 16.32
CA ALA A 259 21.46 -15.71 15.78
C ALA A 259 21.59 -16.10 14.30
N LEU A 260 22.45 -15.43 13.52
CA LEU A 260 22.67 -15.71 12.09
C LEU A 260 23.87 -16.67 11.87
N LYS A 261 24.63 -17.00 12.92
CA LYS A 261 25.76 -17.93 12.80
C LYS A 261 25.36 -19.32 12.25
N PRO A 262 24.24 -19.92 12.68
CA PRO A 262 23.78 -21.18 12.12
C PRO A 262 23.41 -21.13 10.64
N LEU A 263 23.11 -19.93 10.14
CA LEU A 263 22.70 -19.72 8.74
C LEU A 263 23.87 -19.49 7.80
N LYS A 264 25.08 -19.29 8.33
CA LYS A 264 26.29 -19.07 7.53
C LYS A 264 26.52 -20.20 6.53
N ASP A 265 26.19 -21.43 6.91
CA ASP A 265 26.37 -22.63 6.10
C ASP A 265 25.25 -22.81 5.05
N HIS A 266 24.13 -22.11 5.19
CA HIS A 266 23.00 -22.12 4.26
C HIS A 266 22.97 -20.88 3.33
N LEU A 267 23.82 -19.88 3.58
CA LEU A 267 23.91 -18.64 2.79
C LEU A 267 25.08 -18.63 1.80
N ASN A 268 25.81 -19.75 1.67
CA ASN A 268 26.93 -19.91 0.73
C ASN A 268 26.49 -20.46 -0.61
#